data_faa08c33c8e4e7e1fdaf2793cf773a07
#
_entry.id   faa08c33c8e4e7e1fdaf2793cf773a07
#
_cell.length_a   1.000
_cell.length_b   1.000
_cell.length_c   1.000
_cell.angle_alpha   90.00
_cell.angle_beta   90.00
_cell.angle_gamma   90.00
#
_symmetry.space_group_name_H-M   'P 1'
#
loop_
_entity.id
_entity.type
_entity.pdbx_description
1 polymer ?
#
loop_
_entity_poly.entity_id
_entity_poly.type
_entity_poly.pdbx_seq_one_letter_code
_entity_poly.pdbx_strand_id
1 'polypeptide(L)'
;MLFRSETGEKPKGVGNPTEVALLLWLNSQGRNYLKLRENARVLDQLTFSTERKFMATLVESPLIGKKILYIKGAPEIVLGKCKEVVLDGRRVDAVEYRSTVESQLLNYQNMAMRTLGFAFKIVEENEPNDCVELVSANDLNFLGVVAISDPIRPDVPAAVAKCQSAGIGIKIVTGDTPGTATEIARQIGLWKPETDNDRNRITGVAFAELSDEEALDRVMDLKIMSRARPTDKQRLVQLLQQKGAVVAVTGDGTNDAPALNHAQVGLSMGTGTSVAKEASD
;
A
#
# COMPACT_ATOMS: atom_id res chain seq x y z
N MET A 1 -7.15 19.46 1.71
CA MET A 1 -7.33 18.54 0.57
C MET A 1 -8.51 19.04 -0.25
N LEU A 2 -8.26 19.51 -1.47
CA LEU A 2 -9.30 20.07 -2.33
C LEU A 2 -9.63 19.04 -3.43
N PHE A 3 -10.87 18.60 -3.46
CA PHE A 3 -11.44 17.85 -4.57
C PHE A 3 -11.92 18.87 -5.61
N ARG A 4 -11.30 18.92 -6.79
CA ARG A 4 -11.86 19.64 -7.92
C ARG A 4 -12.47 18.63 -8.88
N SER A 5 -13.79 18.70 -9.04
CA SER A 5 -14.51 18.10 -10.15
C SER A 5 -14.76 19.24 -11.15
N GLU A 6 -14.03 19.27 -12.24
CA GLU A 6 -14.43 20.04 -13.42
C GLU A 6 -15.40 19.18 -14.21
N THR A 7 -16.47 19.77 -14.69
CA THR A 7 -17.59 19.12 -15.38
C THR A 7 -17.10 18.22 -16.51
N GLY A 8 -17.27 16.90 -16.34
CA GLY A 8 -16.97 15.87 -17.34
C GLY A 8 -15.69 15.08 -17.17
N GLU A 9 -14.78 15.46 -16.28
CA GLU A 9 -13.55 14.69 -15.99
C GLU A 9 -13.69 13.88 -14.67
N LYS A 10 -12.95 12.76 -14.60
CA LYS A 10 -12.81 12.00 -13.35
C LYS A 10 -12.24 12.91 -12.26
N PRO A 11 -12.78 12.89 -11.04
CA PRO A 11 -12.29 13.73 -9.96
C PRO A 11 -10.81 13.46 -9.69
N LYS A 12 -9.99 14.52 -9.72
CA LYS A 12 -8.56 14.46 -9.38
C LYS A 12 -8.38 14.79 -7.90
N GLY A 13 -7.78 13.85 -7.16
CA GLY A 13 -7.41 14.08 -5.76
C GLY A 13 -6.06 14.79 -5.67
N VAL A 14 -5.95 15.76 -4.76
CA VAL A 14 -4.71 16.45 -4.43
C VAL A 14 -4.38 16.23 -2.96
N GLY A 15 -3.19 15.71 -2.66
CA GLY A 15 -2.72 15.48 -1.31
C GLY A 15 -2.22 14.06 -1.07
N ASN A 16 -2.25 13.61 0.18
CA ASN A 16 -1.80 12.27 0.56
C ASN A 16 -2.59 11.18 -0.18
N PRO A 17 -1.94 10.22 -0.87
CA PRO A 17 -2.61 9.19 -1.67
C PRO A 17 -3.64 8.37 -0.90
N THR A 18 -3.37 8.06 0.37
CA THR A 18 -4.30 7.33 1.25
C THR A 18 -5.59 8.10 1.50
N GLU A 19 -5.47 9.39 1.79
CA GLU A 19 -6.64 10.27 1.99
C GLU A 19 -7.42 10.46 0.69
N VAL A 20 -6.71 10.59 -0.43
CA VAL A 20 -7.33 10.69 -1.75
C VAL A 20 -8.13 9.43 -2.07
N ALA A 21 -7.58 8.23 -1.82
CA ALA A 21 -8.28 6.97 -2.04
C ALA A 21 -9.60 6.89 -1.25
N LEU A 22 -9.59 7.28 0.03
CA LEU A 22 -10.80 7.31 0.87
C LEU A 22 -11.85 8.28 0.34
N LEU A 23 -11.43 9.48 -0.10
CA LEU A 23 -12.35 10.48 -0.64
C LEU A 23 -12.93 10.08 -2.01
N LEU A 24 -12.14 9.43 -2.86
CA LEU A 24 -12.60 8.86 -4.12
C LEU A 24 -13.61 7.76 -3.88
N TRP A 25 -13.37 6.89 -2.90
CA TRP A 25 -14.32 5.86 -2.50
C TRP A 25 -15.64 6.46 -1.99
N LEU A 26 -15.60 7.45 -1.10
CA LEU A 26 -16.81 8.16 -0.64
C LEU A 26 -17.58 8.77 -1.81
N ASN A 27 -16.88 9.40 -2.75
CA ASN A 27 -17.50 9.99 -3.95
C ASN A 27 -18.16 8.91 -4.83
N SER A 28 -17.54 7.74 -4.98
CA SER A 28 -18.13 6.61 -5.73
C SER A 28 -19.40 6.06 -5.10
N GLN A 29 -19.55 6.23 -3.76
CA GLN A 29 -20.78 5.91 -3.01
C GLN A 29 -21.82 7.04 -3.02
N GLY A 30 -21.62 8.07 -3.85
CA GLY A 30 -22.52 9.22 -3.95
C GLY A 30 -22.50 10.14 -2.71
N ARG A 31 -21.48 10.04 -1.85
CA ARG A 31 -21.35 10.85 -0.63
C ARG A 31 -20.45 12.05 -0.86
N ASN A 32 -20.98 13.25 -0.62
CA ASN A 32 -20.22 14.50 -0.69
C ASN A 32 -19.61 14.82 0.67
N TYR A 33 -18.28 14.61 0.80
CA TYR A 33 -17.57 14.84 2.05
C TYR A 33 -17.52 16.31 2.46
N LEU A 34 -17.56 17.26 1.51
CA LEU A 34 -17.55 18.70 1.81
C LEU A 34 -18.78 19.09 2.64
N LYS A 35 -19.97 18.62 2.22
CA LYS A 35 -21.22 18.86 2.97
C LYS A 35 -21.16 18.29 4.38
N LEU A 36 -20.57 17.11 4.56
CA LEU A 36 -20.38 16.49 5.87
C LEU A 36 -19.42 17.30 6.74
N ARG A 37 -18.34 17.81 6.16
CA ARG A 37 -17.33 18.60 6.85
C ARG A 37 -17.82 20.00 7.23
N GLU A 38 -18.51 20.69 6.33
CA GLU A 38 -19.03 22.03 6.54
C GLU A 38 -20.04 22.08 7.70
N ASN A 39 -20.79 21.01 7.89
CA ASN A 39 -21.81 20.91 8.93
C ASN A 39 -21.30 20.34 10.27
N ALA A 40 -20.04 19.91 10.35
CA ALA A 40 -19.46 19.35 11.56
C ALA A 40 -18.55 20.36 12.25
N ARG A 41 -18.85 20.71 13.50
CA ARG A 41 -17.99 21.55 14.33
C ARG A 41 -16.92 20.71 14.99
N VAL A 42 -15.65 20.96 14.66
CA VAL A 42 -14.51 20.32 15.33
C VAL A 42 -14.31 20.97 16.68
N LEU A 43 -14.34 20.16 17.75
CA LEU A 43 -14.16 20.59 19.14
C LEU A 43 -12.70 20.41 19.58
N ASP A 44 -12.08 19.28 19.19
CA ASP A 44 -10.68 18.97 19.47
C ASP A 44 -10.11 18.02 18.43
N GLN A 45 -8.79 18.01 18.27
CA GLN A 45 -8.10 17.16 17.30
C GLN A 45 -6.72 16.71 17.78
N LEU A 46 -6.51 15.41 17.84
CA LEU A 46 -5.23 14.78 18.03
C LEU A 46 -4.66 14.37 16.65
N THR A 47 -3.65 15.10 16.17
CA THR A 47 -3.04 14.86 14.86
C THR A 47 -2.28 13.53 14.82
N PHE A 48 -2.08 12.97 13.62
CA PHE A 48 -1.29 11.75 13.45
C PHE A 48 0.15 11.94 13.90
N SER A 49 0.70 10.93 14.57
CA SER A 49 2.15 10.80 14.78
C SER A 49 2.61 9.37 14.46
N THR A 50 3.87 9.24 14.02
CA THR A 50 4.49 7.95 13.71
C THR A 50 4.63 7.05 14.93
N GLU A 51 4.68 7.64 16.12
CA GLU A 51 4.77 6.95 17.40
C GLU A 51 3.40 6.37 17.81
N ARG A 52 2.35 7.19 17.76
CA ARG A 52 0.98 6.75 18.08
C ARG A 52 0.33 5.90 16.99
N LYS A 53 0.67 6.13 15.73
CA LYS A 53 0.12 5.48 14.53
C LYS A 53 -1.40 5.66 14.34
N PHE A 54 -1.99 6.65 14.98
CA PHE A 54 -3.39 7.03 14.79
C PHE A 54 -3.58 8.54 14.94
N MET A 55 -4.73 9.01 14.51
CA MET A 55 -5.27 10.35 14.78
C MET A 55 -6.69 10.24 15.30
N ALA A 56 -7.13 11.25 16.06
CA ALA A 56 -8.49 11.35 16.56
C ALA A 56 -9.05 12.74 16.29
N THR A 57 -10.37 12.85 16.13
CA THR A 57 -11.05 14.12 15.96
C THR A 57 -12.38 14.06 16.70
N LEU A 58 -12.58 14.98 17.62
CA LEU A 58 -13.84 15.18 18.34
C LEU A 58 -14.68 16.21 17.59
N VAL A 59 -15.88 15.83 17.21
CA VAL A 59 -16.81 16.70 16.49
C VAL A 59 -18.17 16.75 17.17
N GLU A 60 -18.81 17.89 17.07
CA GLU A 60 -20.25 18.01 17.31
C GLU A 60 -20.97 17.66 16.00
N SER A 61 -21.67 16.52 15.99
CA SER A 61 -22.29 15.98 14.78
C SER A 61 -23.72 16.49 14.64
N PRO A 62 -24.04 17.27 13.62
CA PRO A 62 -25.41 17.73 13.37
C PRO A 62 -26.34 16.58 12.96
N LEU A 63 -25.80 15.46 12.48
CA LEU A 63 -26.57 14.30 12.03
C LEU A 63 -27.25 13.57 13.19
N ILE A 64 -26.64 13.56 14.37
CA ILE A 64 -27.16 12.85 15.54
C ILE A 64 -27.35 13.76 16.76
N GLY A 65 -26.99 15.06 16.67
CA GLY A 65 -27.10 16.02 17.75
C GLY A 65 -26.24 15.70 18.98
N LYS A 66 -25.15 14.94 18.80
CA LYS A 66 -24.22 14.52 19.88
C LYS A 66 -22.78 14.77 19.49
N LYS A 67 -21.91 14.81 20.51
CA LYS A 67 -20.47 14.80 20.31
C LYS A 67 -20.02 13.38 19.91
N ILE A 68 -19.14 13.28 18.91
CA ILE A 68 -18.55 12.02 18.47
C ILE A 68 -17.04 12.19 18.37
N LEU A 69 -16.32 11.27 18.99
CA LEU A 69 -14.90 11.07 18.76
C LEU A 69 -14.73 10.07 17.63
N TYR A 70 -14.05 10.45 16.55
CA TYR A 70 -13.65 9.58 15.47
C TYR A 70 -12.14 9.29 15.54
N ILE A 71 -11.76 8.05 15.33
CA ILE A 71 -10.35 7.63 15.29
C ILE A 71 -10.08 6.87 14.00
N LYS A 72 -8.93 7.15 13.38
CA LYS A 72 -8.38 6.34 12.29
C LYS A 72 -6.88 6.15 12.46
N GLY A 73 -6.39 4.97 12.10
CA GLY A 73 -4.96 4.64 12.21
C GLY A 73 -4.63 3.22 11.85
N ALA A 74 -3.50 2.74 12.35
CA ALA A 74 -3.10 1.35 12.23
C ALA A 74 -4.17 0.45 12.88
N PRO A 75 -4.74 -0.50 12.12
CA PRO A 75 -5.92 -1.26 12.58
C PRO A 75 -5.71 -1.97 13.91
N GLU A 76 -4.53 -2.55 14.11
CA GLU A 76 -4.15 -3.25 15.34
C GLU A 76 -4.12 -2.33 16.56
N ILE A 77 -3.70 -1.07 16.36
CA ILE A 77 -3.66 -0.06 17.42
C ILE A 77 -5.07 0.45 17.72
N VAL A 78 -5.86 0.73 16.68
CA VAL A 78 -7.24 1.22 16.84
C VAL A 78 -8.12 0.15 17.47
N LEU A 79 -8.04 -1.11 17.02
CA LEU A 79 -8.76 -2.25 17.61
C LEU A 79 -8.38 -2.47 19.09
N GLY A 80 -7.09 -2.29 19.43
CA GLY A 80 -6.61 -2.40 20.80
C GLY A 80 -7.22 -1.38 21.79
N LYS A 81 -7.82 -0.30 21.25
CA LYS A 81 -8.51 0.74 22.03
C LYS A 81 -10.03 0.57 22.06
N CYS A 82 -10.54 -0.50 21.45
CA CYS A 82 -11.97 -0.73 21.33
C CYS A 82 -12.44 -1.79 22.33
N LYS A 83 -13.57 -1.49 22.98
CA LYS A 83 -14.32 -2.44 23.82
C LYS A 83 -15.28 -3.27 22.99
N GLU A 84 -15.86 -2.67 21.94
CA GLU A 84 -16.88 -3.28 21.11
C GLU A 84 -16.51 -3.20 19.63
N VAL A 85 -17.02 -4.11 18.82
CA VAL A 85 -16.99 -4.12 17.35
C VAL A 85 -18.41 -3.95 16.83
N VAL A 86 -18.60 -3.14 15.81
CA VAL A 86 -19.91 -2.96 15.16
C VAL A 86 -20.02 -3.95 14.00
N LEU A 87 -20.93 -4.92 14.12
CA LEU A 87 -21.26 -5.91 13.09
C LEU A 87 -22.74 -5.80 12.73
N ASP A 88 -23.02 -5.53 11.47
CA ASP A 88 -24.42 -5.40 10.96
C ASP A 88 -25.30 -4.48 11.82
N GLY A 89 -24.71 -3.37 12.28
CA GLY A 89 -25.37 -2.39 13.12
C GLY A 89 -25.51 -2.78 14.61
N ARG A 90 -25.01 -3.96 15.01
CA ARG A 90 -25.00 -4.41 16.42
C ARG A 90 -23.60 -4.26 17.02
N ARG A 91 -23.54 -3.98 18.31
CA ARG A 91 -22.29 -3.93 19.06
C ARG A 91 -22.07 -5.29 19.74
N VAL A 92 -20.88 -5.83 19.56
CA VAL A 92 -20.44 -7.11 20.13
C VAL A 92 -19.09 -6.92 20.79
N ASP A 93 -18.75 -7.76 21.76
CA ASP A 93 -17.48 -7.65 22.48
C ASP A 93 -16.28 -7.78 21.52
N ALA A 94 -15.33 -6.85 21.61
CA ALA A 94 -14.16 -6.84 20.74
C ALA A 94 -13.25 -8.06 20.93
N VAL A 95 -13.25 -8.67 22.13
CA VAL A 95 -12.42 -9.85 22.44
C VAL A 95 -12.83 -11.04 21.59
N GLU A 96 -14.13 -11.26 21.39
CA GLU A 96 -14.66 -12.39 20.60
C GLU A 96 -14.27 -12.29 19.11
N TYR A 97 -14.16 -11.07 18.58
CA TYR A 97 -13.91 -10.84 17.16
C TYR A 97 -12.47 -10.47 16.81
N ARG A 98 -11.61 -10.30 17.80
CA ARG A 98 -10.20 -9.90 17.61
C ARG A 98 -9.47 -10.81 16.64
N SER A 99 -9.53 -12.12 16.81
CA SER A 99 -8.86 -13.09 15.96
C SER A 99 -9.35 -13.05 14.51
N THR A 100 -10.64 -12.82 14.31
CA THR A 100 -11.25 -12.69 12.96
C THR A 100 -10.72 -11.44 12.26
N VAL A 101 -10.69 -10.30 12.95
CA VAL A 101 -10.16 -9.04 12.40
C VAL A 101 -8.67 -9.17 12.09
N GLU A 102 -7.87 -9.76 12.98
CA GLU A 102 -6.43 -9.97 12.80
C GLU A 102 -6.14 -10.90 11.62
N SER A 103 -6.91 -11.97 11.45
CA SER A 103 -6.80 -12.88 10.30
C SER A 103 -7.11 -12.15 8.98
N GLN A 104 -8.15 -11.32 8.97
CA GLN A 104 -8.50 -10.52 7.80
C GLN A 104 -7.43 -9.47 7.47
N LEU A 105 -6.84 -8.83 8.49
CA LEU A 105 -5.74 -7.89 8.33
C LEU A 105 -4.52 -8.57 7.70
N LEU A 106 -4.17 -9.77 8.18
CA LEU A 106 -3.07 -10.55 7.61
C LEU A 106 -3.31 -10.87 6.12
N ASN A 107 -4.55 -11.22 5.76
CA ASN A 107 -4.91 -11.45 4.36
C ASN A 107 -4.70 -10.18 3.51
N TYR A 108 -5.15 -9.01 3.96
CA TYR A 108 -4.95 -7.76 3.24
C TYR A 108 -3.46 -7.38 3.14
N GLN A 109 -2.67 -7.62 4.20
CA GLN A 109 -1.23 -7.38 4.18
C GLN A 109 -0.51 -8.30 3.20
N ASN A 110 -0.91 -9.58 3.13
CA ASN A 110 -0.39 -10.53 2.15
C ASN A 110 -0.73 -10.15 0.71
N MET A 111 -1.85 -9.46 0.50
CA MET A 111 -2.26 -8.87 -0.79
C MET A 111 -1.63 -7.50 -1.06
N ALA A 112 -0.65 -7.08 -0.23
CA ALA A 112 0.04 -5.80 -0.35
C ALA A 112 -0.85 -4.55 -0.18
N MET A 113 -2.00 -4.70 0.44
CA MET A 113 -2.91 -3.59 0.67
C MET A 113 -2.47 -2.78 1.88
N ARG A 114 -2.57 -1.46 1.77
CA ARG A 114 -2.46 -0.57 2.92
C ARG A 114 -3.77 -0.60 3.69
N THR A 115 -3.71 -0.88 4.98
CA THR A 115 -4.90 -0.99 5.82
C THR A 115 -5.03 0.19 6.77
N LEU A 116 -6.27 0.64 7.00
CA LEU A 116 -6.65 1.62 8.00
C LEU A 116 -7.83 1.11 8.81
N GLY A 117 -7.70 1.15 10.13
CA GLY A 117 -8.78 0.90 11.08
C GLY A 117 -9.52 2.18 11.43
N PHE A 118 -10.82 2.05 11.66
CA PHE A 118 -11.70 3.13 12.06
C PHE A 118 -12.49 2.74 13.30
N ALA A 119 -12.61 3.68 14.24
CA ALA A 119 -13.44 3.54 15.43
C ALA A 119 -14.10 4.87 15.80
N PHE A 120 -15.09 4.79 16.65
CA PHE A 120 -15.78 5.96 17.18
C PHE A 120 -16.21 5.76 18.63
N LYS A 121 -16.51 6.86 19.29
CA LYS A 121 -17.22 6.91 20.59
C LYS A 121 -18.23 8.03 20.55
N ILE A 122 -19.45 7.76 21.01
CA ILE A 122 -20.42 8.82 21.35
C ILE A 122 -20.01 9.36 22.71
N VAL A 123 -19.77 10.66 22.79
CA VAL A 123 -19.26 11.34 23.99
C VAL A 123 -20.45 12.00 24.69
N GLU A 124 -20.63 11.68 25.96
CA GLU A 124 -21.70 12.23 26.75
C GLU A 124 -21.39 13.69 27.22
N GLU A 125 -22.39 14.42 27.66
CA GLU A 125 -22.22 15.84 27.98
C GLU A 125 -21.26 16.10 29.14
N ASN A 126 -21.16 15.16 30.08
CA ASN A 126 -20.28 15.22 31.26
C ASN A 126 -18.86 14.74 30.98
N GLU A 127 -18.56 14.22 29.78
CA GLU A 127 -17.21 13.81 29.40
C GLU A 127 -16.39 14.98 28.86
N PRO A 128 -15.06 14.96 29.03
CA PRO A 128 -14.19 16.04 28.59
C PRO A 128 -14.17 16.22 27.07
N ASN A 129 -13.87 17.42 26.61
CA ASN A 129 -13.62 17.71 25.20
C ASN A 129 -12.13 17.59 24.89
N ASP A 130 -11.51 16.47 25.27
CA ASP A 130 -10.08 16.18 25.08
C ASP A 130 -9.91 14.81 24.41
N CYS A 131 -9.36 14.79 23.19
CA CYS A 131 -9.14 13.57 22.43
C CYS A 131 -8.17 12.61 23.11
N VAL A 132 -7.17 13.08 23.85
CA VAL A 132 -6.17 12.24 24.50
C VAL A 132 -6.81 11.47 25.66
N GLU A 133 -7.60 12.19 26.48
CA GLU A 133 -8.28 11.60 27.61
C GLU A 133 -9.35 10.58 27.15
N LEU A 134 -10.18 10.95 26.17
CA LEU A 134 -11.22 10.08 25.62
C LEU A 134 -10.66 8.81 24.96
N VAL A 135 -9.53 8.90 24.25
CA VAL A 135 -8.88 7.73 23.64
C VAL A 135 -8.25 6.84 24.70
N SER A 136 -7.76 7.40 25.79
CA SER A 136 -7.10 6.65 26.88
C SER A 136 -8.07 5.77 27.67
N ALA A 137 -9.37 6.04 27.60
CA ALA A 137 -10.40 5.23 28.26
C ALA A 137 -10.53 3.82 27.65
N ASN A 138 -10.05 3.59 26.42
CA ASN A 138 -10.10 2.30 25.69
C ASN A 138 -11.51 1.69 25.60
N ASP A 139 -12.53 2.50 25.47
CA ASP A 139 -13.95 2.12 25.41
C ASP A 139 -14.60 2.44 24.05
N LEU A 140 -13.79 2.47 23.00
CA LEU A 140 -14.22 2.79 21.65
C LEU A 140 -14.99 1.65 20.99
N ASN A 141 -15.73 2.01 19.94
CA ASN A 141 -16.45 1.07 19.08
C ASN A 141 -15.72 0.94 17.74
N PHE A 142 -15.20 -0.22 17.43
CA PHE A 142 -14.52 -0.49 16.16
C PHE A 142 -15.54 -0.58 15.02
N LEU A 143 -15.34 0.22 13.97
CA LEU A 143 -16.22 0.25 12.79
C LEU A 143 -15.79 -0.74 11.73
N GLY A 144 -14.48 -0.97 11.59
CA GLY A 144 -13.94 -1.83 10.57
C GLY A 144 -12.60 -1.39 10.01
N VAL A 145 -12.20 -2.06 8.95
CA VAL A 145 -10.94 -1.84 8.24
C VAL A 145 -11.24 -1.45 6.80
N VAL A 146 -10.51 -0.47 6.30
CA VAL A 146 -10.43 -0.19 4.86
C VAL A 146 -9.09 -0.68 4.35
N ALA A 147 -9.11 -1.49 3.29
CA ALA A 147 -7.92 -1.93 2.58
C ALA A 147 -7.78 -1.14 1.28
N ILE A 148 -6.62 -0.54 1.07
CA ILE A 148 -6.30 0.33 -0.06
C ILE A 148 -5.19 -0.34 -0.86
N SER A 149 -5.46 -0.67 -2.11
CA SER A 149 -4.46 -1.15 -3.06
C SER A 149 -4.14 -0.08 -4.09
N ASP A 150 -2.90 -0.06 -4.57
CA ASP A 150 -2.54 0.66 -5.78
C ASP A 150 -2.84 -0.27 -6.97
N PRO A 151 -3.82 0.05 -7.81
CA PRO A 151 -4.23 -0.85 -8.88
C PRO A 151 -3.14 -0.94 -9.95
N ILE A 152 -2.88 -2.14 -10.43
CA ILE A 152 -2.04 -2.33 -11.62
C ILE A 152 -2.69 -1.62 -12.81
N ARG A 153 -1.87 -0.92 -13.59
CA ARG A 153 -2.36 -0.31 -14.83
C ARG A 153 -2.93 -1.37 -15.76
N PRO A 154 -4.12 -1.13 -16.36
CA PRO A 154 -4.84 -2.14 -17.14
C PRO A 154 -4.08 -2.69 -18.36
N ASP A 155 -3.12 -1.93 -18.88
CA ASP A 155 -2.30 -2.29 -20.05
C ASP A 155 -1.14 -3.23 -19.71
N VAL A 156 -0.69 -3.31 -18.45
CA VAL A 156 0.50 -4.05 -18.04
C VAL A 156 0.36 -5.57 -18.22
N PRO A 157 -0.73 -6.25 -17.85
CA PRO A 157 -0.86 -7.69 -18.06
C PRO A 157 -0.74 -8.10 -19.54
N ALA A 158 -1.36 -7.31 -20.43
CA ALA A 158 -1.29 -7.55 -21.87
C ALA A 158 0.14 -7.33 -22.43
N ALA A 159 0.85 -6.31 -21.93
CA ALA A 159 2.24 -6.05 -22.29
C ALA A 159 3.17 -7.19 -21.84
N VAL A 160 3.01 -7.66 -20.59
CA VAL A 160 3.75 -8.82 -20.05
C VAL A 160 3.51 -10.06 -20.90
N ALA A 161 2.27 -10.38 -21.26
CA ALA A 161 1.94 -11.52 -22.10
C ALA A 161 2.59 -11.42 -23.49
N LYS A 162 2.63 -10.23 -24.11
CA LYS A 162 3.31 -9.99 -25.38
C LYS A 162 4.81 -10.23 -25.27
N CYS A 163 5.47 -9.73 -24.24
CA CYS A 163 6.90 -9.97 -24.01
C CYS A 163 7.18 -11.47 -23.84
N GLN A 164 6.40 -12.17 -23.02
CA GLN A 164 6.55 -13.62 -22.83
C GLN A 164 6.36 -14.40 -24.14
N SER A 165 5.37 -14.06 -24.96
CA SER A 165 5.13 -14.70 -26.25
C SER A 165 6.26 -14.44 -27.27
N ALA A 166 6.98 -13.34 -27.12
CA ALA A 166 8.18 -13.02 -27.90
C ALA A 166 9.47 -13.67 -27.35
N GLY A 167 9.38 -14.51 -26.32
CA GLY A 167 10.53 -15.15 -25.70
C GLY A 167 11.33 -14.25 -24.77
N ILE A 168 10.81 -13.08 -24.39
CA ILE A 168 11.47 -12.14 -23.49
C ILE A 168 11.21 -12.56 -22.04
N GLY A 169 12.27 -12.87 -21.29
CA GLY A 169 12.22 -13.15 -19.86
C GLY A 169 11.98 -11.88 -19.06
N ILE A 170 10.89 -11.80 -18.30
CA ILE A 170 10.58 -10.65 -17.45
C ILE A 170 10.97 -10.95 -16.01
N LYS A 171 11.52 -9.95 -15.33
CA LYS A 171 11.91 -10.02 -13.92
C LYS A 171 11.42 -8.76 -13.19
N ILE A 172 10.79 -8.95 -12.03
CA ILE A 172 10.43 -7.88 -11.11
C ILE A 172 11.54 -7.73 -10.09
N VAL A 173 12.07 -6.52 -9.95
CA VAL A 173 13.10 -6.18 -8.95
C VAL A 173 12.63 -4.95 -8.19
N THR A 174 12.26 -5.12 -6.93
CA THR A 174 11.59 -4.06 -6.15
C THR A 174 12.10 -3.99 -4.71
N GLY A 175 12.00 -2.81 -4.11
CA GLY A 175 12.19 -2.61 -2.67
C GLY A 175 11.02 -3.12 -1.80
N ASP A 176 9.90 -3.51 -2.40
CA ASP A 176 8.72 -3.99 -1.71
C ASP A 176 8.93 -5.31 -0.97
N THR A 177 7.94 -5.67 -0.13
CA THR A 177 7.95 -6.96 0.58
C THR A 177 7.79 -8.14 -0.38
N PRO A 178 8.23 -9.37 0.01
CA PRO A 178 8.03 -10.56 -0.80
C PRO A 178 6.57 -10.83 -1.14
N GLY A 179 5.65 -10.61 -0.20
CA GLY A 179 4.21 -10.77 -0.41
C GLY A 179 3.67 -9.80 -1.47
N THR A 180 4.02 -8.52 -1.35
CA THR A 180 3.65 -7.47 -2.33
C THR A 180 4.15 -7.81 -3.72
N ALA A 181 5.45 -8.11 -3.85
CA ALA A 181 6.08 -8.38 -5.14
C ALA A 181 5.47 -9.63 -5.80
N THR A 182 5.21 -10.69 -5.02
CA THR A 182 4.60 -11.93 -5.53
C THR A 182 3.15 -11.69 -5.98
N GLU A 183 2.36 -10.92 -5.22
CA GLU A 183 0.98 -10.62 -5.59
C GLU A 183 0.91 -9.76 -6.87
N ILE A 184 1.76 -8.73 -6.99
CA ILE A 184 1.88 -7.96 -8.23
C ILE A 184 2.25 -8.87 -9.41
N ALA A 185 3.25 -9.74 -9.23
CA ALA A 185 3.68 -10.68 -10.27
C ALA A 185 2.55 -11.64 -10.69
N ARG A 186 1.72 -12.09 -9.73
CA ARG A 186 0.55 -12.93 -9.99
C ARG A 186 -0.50 -12.19 -10.82
N GLN A 187 -0.82 -10.96 -10.45
CA GLN A 187 -1.84 -10.15 -11.13
C GLN A 187 -1.46 -9.79 -12.58
N ILE A 188 -0.16 -9.61 -12.86
CA ILE A 188 0.32 -9.36 -14.23
C ILE A 188 0.60 -10.63 -15.04
N GLY A 189 0.36 -11.83 -14.48
CA GLY A 189 0.57 -13.11 -15.16
C GLY A 189 2.03 -13.57 -15.25
N LEU A 190 2.94 -12.97 -14.47
CA LEU A 190 4.35 -13.38 -14.40
C LEU A 190 4.55 -14.54 -13.43
N TRP A 191 3.92 -14.52 -12.26
CA TRP A 191 3.95 -15.58 -11.26
C TRP A 191 2.79 -16.55 -11.43
N LYS A 192 3.10 -17.83 -11.51
CA LYS A 192 2.13 -18.94 -11.67
C LYS A 192 2.29 -19.92 -10.50
N PRO A 193 1.40 -19.93 -9.50
CA PRO A 193 1.54 -20.78 -8.32
C PRO A 193 1.68 -22.28 -8.63
N GLU A 194 1.15 -22.73 -9.80
CA GLU A 194 1.16 -24.12 -10.22
C GLU A 194 2.56 -24.60 -10.69
N THR A 195 3.40 -23.69 -11.15
CA THR A 195 4.71 -24.01 -11.76
C THR A 195 5.88 -23.33 -11.09
N ASP A 196 5.66 -22.19 -10.45
CA ASP A 196 6.71 -21.39 -9.83
C ASP A 196 6.91 -21.76 -8.37
N ASN A 197 8.15 -21.70 -7.92
CA ASN A 197 8.56 -22.06 -6.57
C ASN A 197 9.64 -21.09 -6.03
N ASP A 198 10.27 -21.43 -4.91
CA ASP A 198 11.25 -20.55 -4.27
C ASP A 198 12.55 -20.36 -5.10
N ARG A 199 12.80 -21.17 -6.14
CA ARG A 199 13.89 -20.91 -7.09
C ARG A 199 13.61 -19.65 -7.95
N ASN A 200 12.34 -19.35 -8.20
CA ASN A 200 11.92 -18.24 -9.06
C ASN A 200 11.77 -16.91 -8.29
N ARG A 201 11.92 -16.89 -6.98
CA ARG A 201 11.86 -15.67 -6.17
C ARG A 201 12.95 -15.65 -5.09
N ILE A 202 13.44 -14.45 -4.76
CA ILE A 202 14.47 -14.24 -3.74
C ILE A 202 14.33 -12.86 -3.11
N THR A 203 14.86 -12.68 -1.90
CA THR A 203 15.05 -11.35 -1.33
C THR A 203 16.42 -10.79 -1.67
N GLY A 204 16.57 -9.45 -1.70
CA GLY A 204 17.88 -8.82 -1.95
C GLY A 204 18.94 -9.26 -0.93
N VAL A 205 18.57 -9.44 0.34
CA VAL A 205 19.50 -9.95 1.37
C VAL A 205 19.99 -11.36 1.00
N ALA A 206 19.08 -12.30 0.76
CA ALA A 206 19.44 -13.66 0.40
C ALA A 206 20.23 -13.73 -0.95
N PHE A 207 19.91 -12.84 -1.91
CA PHE A 207 20.66 -12.74 -3.17
C PHE A 207 22.08 -12.23 -2.96
N ALA A 208 22.30 -11.31 -2.04
CA ALA A 208 23.62 -10.79 -1.71
C ALA A 208 24.51 -11.81 -0.99
N GLU A 209 23.91 -12.78 -0.30
CA GLU A 209 24.62 -13.86 0.41
C GLU A 209 25.06 -15.01 -0.54
N LEU A 210 24.46 -15.11 -1.73
CA LEU A 210 24.88 -16.10 -2.72
C LEU A 210 26.28 -15.79 -3.26
N SER A 211 27.11 -16.83 -3.42
CA SER A 211 28.32 -16.75 -4.25
C SER A 211 27.95 -16.40 -5.71
N ASP A 212 28.93 -15.96 -6.50
CA ASP A 212 28.66 -15.64 -7.91
C ASP A 212 28.27 -16.87 -8.71
N GLU A 213 28.83 -18.04 -8.38
CA GLU A 213 28.49 -19.32 -9.02
C GLU A 213 27.02 -19.72 -8.75
N GLU A 214 26.57 -19.64 -7.47
CA GLU A 214 25.20 -19.93 -7.08
C GLU A 214 24.22 -18.93 -7.69
N ALA A 215 24.59 -17.67 -7.71
CA ALA A 215 23.77 -16.62 -8.31
C ALA A 215 23.64 -16.81 -9.84
N LEU A 216 24.74 -17.12 -10.54
CA LEU A 216 24.76 -17.44 -11.99
C LEU A 216 23.88 -18.64 -12.32
N ASP A 217 23.86 -19.68 -11.49
CA ASP A 217 22.99 -20.84 -11.69
C ASP A 217 21.50 -20.47 -11.62
N ARG A 218 21.17 -19.47 -10.83
CA ARG A 218 19.79 -19.10 -10.49
C ARG A 218 19.20 -17.95 -11.32
N VAL A 219 20.02 -16.99 -11.80
CA VAL A 219 19.52 -15.73 -12.37
C VAL A 219 18.58 -15.89 -13.55
N MET A 220 18.74 -16.91 -14.36
CA MET A 220 17.86 -17.15 -15.52
C MET A 220 16.45 -17.54 -15.08
N ASP A 221 16.30 -18.37 -14.04
CA ASP A 221 15.03 -18.84 -13.50
C ASP A 221 14.32 -17.80 -12.63
N LEU A 222 15.07 -16.84 -12.10
CA LEU A 222 14.56 -15.82 -11.19
C LEU A 222 13.53 -14.94 -11.88
N LYS A 223 12.35 -14.80 -11.29
CA LYS A 223 11.25 -13.91 -11.73
C LYS A 223 11.04 -12.71 -10.81
N ILE A 224 11.29 -12.88 -9.50
CA ILE A 224 11.01 -11.87 -8.49
C ILE A 224 12.20 -11.70 -7.56
N MET A 225 12.70 -10.47 -7.44
CA MET A 225 13.60 -10.05 -6.37
C MET A 225 12.93 -8.96 -5.55
N SER A 226 12.60 -9.27 -4.31
CA SER A 226 11.96 -8.35 -3.35
C SER A 226 12.99 -7.77 -2.38
N ARG A 227 12.70 -6.65 -1.71
CA ARG A 227 13.63 -5.96 -0.80
C ARG A 227 15.01 -5.74 -1.42
N ALA A 228 15.04 -5.52 -2.73
CA ALA A 228 16.27 -5.31 -3.49
C ALA A 228 16.86 -3.91 -3.22
N ARG A 229 18.16 -3.87 -2.99
CA ARG A 229 18.95 -2.64 -2.94
C ARG A 229 19.43 -2.26 -4.35
N PRO A 230 19.87 -1.03 -4.59
CA PRO A 230 20.43 -0.62 -5.88
C PRO A 230 21.58 -1.52 -6.34
N THR A 231 22.45 -1.95 -5.43
CA THR A 231 23.55 -2.87 -5.70
C THR A 231 23.10 -4.26 -6.13
N ASP A 232 21.99 -4.76 -5.58
CA ASP A 232 21.43 -6.07 -5.93
C ASP A 232 20.86 -6.03 -7.35
N LYS A 233 20.21 -4.90 -7.72
CA LYS A 233 19.69 -4.66 -9.09
C LYS A 233 20.82 -4.66 -10.11
N GLN A 234 21.89 -3.94 -9.82
CA GLN A 234 23.08 -3.88 -10.68
C GLN A 234 23.75 -5.26 -10.84
N ARG A 235 23.96 -5.98 -9.73
CA ARG A 235 24.55 -7.34 -9.74
C ARG A 235 23.72 -8.30 -10.59
N LEU A 236 22.39 -8.25 -10.48
CA LEU A 236 21.50 -9.07 -11.30
C LEU A 236 21.68 -8.81 -12.80
N VAL A 237 21.77 -7.55 -13.20
CA VAL A 237 22.03 -7.17 -14.60
C VAL A 237 23.34 -7.76 -15.09
N GLN A 238 24.43 -7.59 -14.32
CA GLN A 238 25.76 -8.11 -14.65
C GLN A 238 25.76 -9.63 -14.80
N LEU A 239 25.13 -10.36 -13.88
CA LEU A 239 25.07 -11.82 -13.94
C LEU A 239 24.23 -12.34 -15.13
N LEU A 240 23.15 -11.65 -15.47
CA LEU A 240 22.36 -11.98 -16.68
C LEU A 240 23.19 -11.76 -17.95
N GLN A 241 23.96 -10.66 -18.02
CA GLN A 241 24.87 -10.39 -19.13
C GLN A 241 25.98 -11.44 -19.24
N GLN A 242 26.54 -11.90 -18.12
CA GLN A 242 27.51 -13.02 -18.09
C GLN A 242 26.93 -14.32 -18.64
N LYS A 243 25.62 -14.55 -18.49
CA LYS A 243 24.89 -15.66 -19.12
C LYS A 243 24.57 -15.43 -20.59
N GLY A 244 25.05 -14.33 -21.18
CA GLY A 244 24.81 -13.99 -22.60
C GLY A 244 23.45 -13.38 -22.89
N ALA A 245 22.68 -12.97 -21.85
CA ALA A 245 21.41 -12.30 -22.05
C ALA A 245 21.61 -10.84 -22.44
N VAL A 246 20.78 -10.33 -23.35
CA VAL A 246 20.63 -8.90 -23.60
C VAL A 246 19.61 -8.37 -22.61
N VAL A 247 20.02 -7.43 -21.76
CA VAL A 247 19.22 -6.95 -20.63
C VAL A 247 18.71 -5.54 -20.90
N ALA A 248 17.40 -5.38 -20.83
CA ALA A 248 16.75 -4.07 -20.75
C ALA A 248 16.26 -3.83 -19.33
N VAL A 249 16.45 -2.64 -18.80
CA VAL A 249 15.98 -2.22 -17.48
C VAL A 249 15.04 -1.05 -17.64
N THR A 250 13.90 -1.10 -16.93
CA THR A 250 13.00 0.04 -16.79
C THR A 250 13.02 0.52 -15.34
N GLY A 251 13.10 1.83 -15.12
CA GLY A 251 13.11 2.40 -13.77
C GLY A 251 12.67 3.86 -13.76
N ASP A 252 12.29 4.36 -12.59
CA ASP A 252 11.84 5.74 -12.39
C ASP A 252 12.54 6.44 -11.21
N GLY A 253 13.23 5.67 -10.38
CA GLY A 253 13.86 6.14 -9.16
C GLY A 253 15.38 6.27 -9.24
N THR A 254 15.93 7.07 -8.36
CA THR A 254 17.39 7.19 -8.15
C THR A 254 18.04 5.83 -7.84
N ASN A 255 17.28 4.93 -7.21
CA ASN A 255 17.71 3.57 -6.88
C ASN A 255 17.88 2.65 -8.09
N ASP A 256 17.36 3.04 -9.25
CA ASP A 256 17.43 2.26 -10.49
C ASP A 256 18.62 2.66 -11.37
N ALA A 257 19.18 3.85 -11.13
CA ALA A 257 20.24 4.43 -11.95
C ALA A 257 21.45 3.49 -12.16
N PRO A 258 21.99 2.76 -11.15
CA PRO A 258 23.10 1.84 -11.39
C PRO A 258 22.73 0.68 -12.32
N ALA A 259 21.51 0.17 -12.25
CA ALA A 259 21.03 -0.90 -13.11
C ALA A 259 20.72 -0.39 -14.53
N LEU A 260 20.12 0.79 -14.66
CA LEU A 260 19.84 1.47 -15.93
C LEU A 260 21.14 1.66 -16.73
N ASN A 261 22.17 2.22 -16.09
CA ASN A 261 23.46 2.51 -16.73
C ASN A 261 24.26 1.23 -17.11
N HIS A 262 24.03 0.09 -16.45
CA HIS A 262 24.71 -1.18 -16.76
C HIS A 262 23.98 -2.04 -17.79
N ALA A 263 22.71 -1.81 -18.01
CA ALA A 263 21.92 -2.54 -19.00
C ALA A 263 22.37 -2.21 -20.43
N GLN A 264 22.12 -3.10 -21.39
CA GLN A 264 22.28 -2.77 -22.79
C GLN A 264 21.20 -1.80 -23.29
N VAL A 265 20.05 -1.75 -22.60
CA VAL A 265 18.99 -0.77 -22.88
C VAL A 265 18.44 -0.28 -21.54
N GLY A 266 18.70 0.97 -21.21
CA GLY A 266 18.16 1.65 -20.03
C GLY A 266 16.96 2.52 -20.41
N LEU A 267 15.78 2.27 -19.85
CA LEU A 267 14.56 3.00 -20.13
C LEU A 267 14.05 3.70 -18.87
N SER A 268 14.13 5.02 -18.81
CA SER A 268 13.49 5.76 -17.71
C SER A 268 12.06 6.13 -18.05
N MET A 269 11.21 6.14 -17.02
CA MET A 269 9.84 6.62 -17.15
C MET A 269 9.83 8.14 -17.38
N GLY A 270 8.92 8.64 -18.22
CA GLY A 270 8.80 10.08 -18.48
C GLY A 270 8.57 10.94 -17.23
N THR A 271 7.98 10.33 -16.17
CA THR A 271 7.77 10.92 -14.85
C THR A 271 8.90 10.61 -13.85
N GLY A 272 9.94 9.88 -14.28
CA GLY A 272 11.06 9.47 -13.43
C GLY A 272 11.93 10.65 -12.97
N THR A 273 12.78 10.38 -11.98
CA THR A 273 13.74 11.35 -11.44
C THR A 273 14.77 11.79 -12.51
N SER A 274 15.37 12.96 -12.35
CA SER A 274 16.46 13.42 -13.24
C SER A 274 17.61 12.41 -13.30
N VAL A 275 17.97 11.83 -12.16
CA VAL A 275 19.03 10.82 -12.05
C VAL A 275 18.72 9.56 -12.86
N ALA A 276 17.48 9.07 -12.82
CA ALA A 276 17.07 7.91 -13.63
C ALA A 276 17.08 8.24 -15.13
N LYS A 277 16.68 9.46 -15.51
CA LYS A 277 16.69 9.94 -16.91
C LYS A 277 18.11 10.09 -17.46
N GLU A 278 19.04 10.60 -16.65
CA GLU A 278 20.44 10.76 -17.03
C GLU A 278 21.17 9.39 -17.14
N ALA A 279 20.71 8.38 -16.40
CA ALA A 279 21.27 7.04 -16.43
C ALA A 279 20.64 6.12 -17.50
N SER A 280 19.67 6.62 -18.25
CA SER A 280 18.98 5.87 -19.34
C SER A 280 19.44 6.32 -20.73
N ASP A 281 19.16 5.47 -21.74
CA ASP A 281 19.43 5.77 -23.16
C ASP A 281 18.48 6.79 -23.76
#